data_e223a2ee98e538af3334033eb83fc061
#
_entry.id   e223a2ee98e538af3334033eb83fc061
#
_cell.length_a   1.000
_cell.length_b   1.000
_cell.length_c   1.000
_cell.angle_alpha   90.00
_cell.angle_beta   90.00
_cell.angle_gamma   90.00
#
_symmetry.space_group_name_H-M   'P 1'
#
loop_
_entity.id
_entity.type
_entity.pdbx_description
1 polymer ?
#
loop_
_entity_poly.entity_id
_entity_poly.type
_entity_poly.pdbx_seq_one_letter_code
_entity_poly.pdbx_strand_id
1 'polypeptide(L)'
;MHAGANGPAVGQLMHGKAPMQPSALDNDLDLIRRVVGRDRQAFETLYHRYSPVVYRYLWKLIRQREIVEEALNDVMMVVWETAARFNGTSRLSTWILGIAHNKALKARARSARFDAELRETEPNGVEPSGPEDAWAYRELASAVARAIDSLPPEQGAVVQLTFYHDLSYAEIAKIVGCPVNTVKTRMLHARRRLAALFAAESKRS
;
A
#
# COMPACT_ATOMS: atom_id res chain seq x y z
N MET A 1 6.51 79.87 6.71
CA MET A 1 7.73 79.08 6.49
C MET A 1 7.60 77.81 7.30
N HIS A 2 7.84 76.65 6.69
CA HIS A 2 8.02 75.30 7.22
C HIS A 2 6.74 74.62 7.72
N ALA A 3 6.13 73.82 6.94
CA ALA A 3 6.31 72.43 6.52
C ALA A 3 6.55 71.46 7.72
N GLY A 4 5.54 70.75 8.12
CA GLY A 4 5.57 69.64 9.07
C GLY A 4 4.83 68.48 8.47
N ALA A 5 5.56 67.46 8.00
CA ALA A 5 5.04 66.27 7.36
C ALA A 5 4.42 65.29 8.39
N ASN A 6 3.17 64.94 8.18
CA ASN A 6 2.51 63.83 8.85
C ASN A 6 2.87 62.54 8.12
N GLY A 7 3.63 61.65 8.79
CA GLY A 7 3.83 60.28 8.36
C GLY A 7 2.63 59.38 8.68
N PRO A 8 2.24 58.43 7.82
CA PRO A 8 1.08 57.61 8.07
C PRO A 8 1.38 56.51 9.11
N ALA A 9 0.39 56.28 9.95
CA ALA A 9 0.34 55.22 10.94
C ALA A 9 0.51 53.83 10.30
N VAL A 10 1.48 53.08 10.85
CA VAL A 10 1.71 51.68 10.49
C VAL A 10 0.57 50.85 11.10
N GLY A 11 -0.41 50.51 10.24
CA GLY A 11 -1.49 49.61 10.60
C GLY A 11 -0.93 48.21 10.92
N GLN A 12 -1.31 47.71 12.09
CA GLN A 12 -1.06 46.34 12.54
C GLN A 12 -1.55 45.34 11.51
N LEU A 13 -0.61 44.66 10.87
CA LEU A 13 -0.87 43.42 10.12
C LEU A 13 -1.22 42.33 11.14
N MET A 14 -2.51 42.13 11.37
CA MET A 14 -3.05 40.94 12.00
C MET A 14 -2.68 39.74 11.13
N HIS A 15 -1.66 39.00 11.52
CA HIS A 15 -1.37 37.70 10.98
C HIS A 15 -2.50 36.76 11.39
N GLY A 16 -3.54 36.70 10.60
CA GLY A 16 -4.52 35.64 10.65
C GLY A 16 -3.81 34.30 10.38
N LYS A 17 -3.58 33.55 11.44
CA LYS A 17 -3.11 32.17 11.35
C LYS A 17 -4.11 31.42 10.51
N ALA A 18 -3.75 31.07 9.26
CA ALA A 18 -4.57 30.23 8.41
C ALA A 18 -4.94 28.95 9.19
N PRO A 19 -6.18 28.46 9.11
CA PRO A 19 -6.56 27.24 9.81
C PRO A 19 -5.63 26.12 9.35
N MET A 20 -4.92 25.54 10.30
CA MET A 20 -4.03 24.41 10.08
C MET A 20 -4.87 23.28 9.49
N GLN A 21 -4.60 22.91 8.22
CA GLN A 21 -5.30 21.77 7.61
C GLN A 21 -5.03 20.53 8.47
N PRO A 22 -6.06 19.74 8.81
CA PRO A 22 -5.88 18.54 9.61
C PRO A 22 -4.87 17.62 8.93
N SER A 23 -3.95 17.03 9.69
CA SER A 23 -2.99 16.07 9.15
C SER A 23 -3.74 14.90 8.52
N ALA A 24 -3.11 14.20 7.56
CA ALA A 24 -3.73 13.03 6.94
C ALA A 24 -4.15 11.98 7.99
N LEU A 25 -3.43 11.93 9.13
CA LEU A 25 -3.75 11.06 10.27
C LEU A 25 -5.03 11.49 11.00
N ASP A 26 -5.23 12.79 11.23
CA ASP A 26 -6.44 13.30 11.87
C ASP A 26 -7.67 13.02 11.00
N ASN A 27 -7.50 13.16 9.68
CA ASN A 27 -8.55 12.86 8.71
C ASN A 27 -8.91 11.35 8.70
N ASP A 28 -7.93 10.45 8.84
CA ASP A 28 -8.17 9.00 8.89
C ASP A 28 -8.86 8.58 10.19
N LEU A 29 -8.50 9.17 11.33
CA LEU A 29 -9.14 8.90 12.60
C LEU A 29 -10.59 9.39 12.64
N ASP A 30 -10.87 10.55 12.06
CA ASP A 30 -12.24 11.05 11.94
C ASP A 30 -13.05 10.15 11.02
N LEU A 31 -12.48 9.79 9.86
CA LEU A 31 -13.14 8.94 8.88
C LEU A 31 -13.54 7.58 9.48
N ILE A 32 -12.61 6.92 10.19
CA ILE A 32 -12.91 5.61 10.80
C ILE A 32 -13.93 5.72 11.93
N ARG A 33 -13.93 6.81 12.73
CA ARG A 33 -14.96 7.04 13.75
C ARG A 33 -16.37 7.13 13.15
N ARG A 34 -16.51 7.83 12.03
CA ARG A 34 -17.78 7.92 11.30
C ARG A 34 -18.20 6.57 10.75
N VAL A 35 -17.25 5.77 10.25
CA VAL A 35 -17.54 4.39 9.82
C VAL A 35 -18.01 3.51 10.99
N VAL A 36 -17.42 3.66 12.18
CA VAL A 36 -17.93 3.02 13.41
C VAL A 36 -19.38 3.42 13.70
N GLY A 37 -19.73 4.68 13.47
CA GLY A 37 -21.10 5.21 13.54
C GLY A 37 -22.02 4.77 12.40
N ARG A 38 -21.58 3.83 11.53
CA ARG A 38 -22.36 3.32 10.38
C ARG A 38 -22.68 4.37 9.31
N ASP A 39 -21.85 5.43 9.21
CA ASP A 39 -21.96 6.43 8.16
C ASP A 39 -21.49 5.83 6.81
N ARG A 40 -22.45 5.61 5.92
CA ARG A 40 -22.20 5.03 4.59
C ARG A 40 -21.32 5.94 3.72
N GLN A 41 -21.49 7.26 3.80
CA GLN A 41 -20.72 8.21 3.02
C GLN A 41 -19.24 8.23 3.48
N ALA A 42 -19.01 8.11 4.80
CA ALA A 42 -17.66 7.96 5.33
C ALA A 42 -17.01 6.64 4.86
N PHE A 43 -17.78 5.55 4.82
CA PHE A 43 -17.28 4.28 4.30
C PHE A 43 -16.97 4.34 2.80
N GLU A 44 -17.81 4.97 1.99
CA GLU A 44 -17.55 5.18 0.57
C GLU A 44 -16.25 5.97 0.36
N THR A 45 -16.05 7.05 1.13
CA THR A 45 -14.81 7.84 1.11
C THR A 45 -13.59 6.97 1.49
N LEU A 46 -13.72 6.14 2.53
CA LEU A 46 -12.68 5.20 2.94
C LEU A 46 -12.39 4.17 1.85
N TYR A 47 -13.45 3.60 1.25
CA TYR A 47 -13.35 2.66 0.15
C TYR A 47 -12.56 3.25 -1.03
N HIS A 48 -12.94 4.43 -1.52
CA HIS A 48 -12.25 5.10 -2.62
C HIS A 48 -10.79 5.42 -2.30
N ARG A 49 -10.48 5.77 -1.06
CA ARG A 49 -9.12 6.09 -0.63
C ARG A 49 -8.22 4.86 -0.56
N TYR A 50 -8.72 3.75 -0.03
CA TYR A 50 -7.89 2.59 0.30
C TYR A 50 -7.99 1.44 -0.70
N SER A 51 -9.06 1.32 -1.50
CA SER A 51 -9.20 0.24 -2.48
C SER A 51 -8.04 0.16 -3.49
N PRO A 52 -7.49 1.28 -4.03
CA PRO A 52 -6.35 1.17 -4.95
C PRO A 52 -5.07 0.65 -4.28
N VAL A 53 -4.87 0.99 -3.01
CA VAL A 53 -3.72 0.54 -2.20
C VAL A 53 -3.85 -0.96 -1.91
N VAL A 54 -5.02 -1.38 -1.44
CA VAL A 54 -5.34 -2.78 -1.14
C VAL A 54 -5.30 -3.64 -2.39
N TYR A 55 -5.89 -3.18 -3.49
CA TYR A 55 -5.89 -3.90 -4.76
C TYR A 55 -4.47 -4.18 -5.25
N ARG A 56 -3.58 -3.18 -5.28
CA ARG A 56 -2.17 -3.35 -5.67
C ARG A 56 -1.46 -4.36 -4.79
N TYR A 57 -1.72 -4.33 -3.48
CA TYR A 57 -1.13 -5.28 -2.55
C TYR A 57 -1.63 -6.71 -2.78
N LEU A 58 -2.94 -6.89 -2.91
CA LEU A 58 -3.56 -8.18 -3.20
C LEU A 58 -3.11 -8.75 -4.54
N TRP A 59 -3.07 -7.90 -5.58
CA TRP A 59 -2.63 -8.28 -6.91
C TRP A 59 -1.23 -8.89 -6.92
N LYS A 60 -0.32 -8.31 -6.15
CA LYS A 60 1.05 -8.83 -6.05
C LYS A 60 1.13 -10.20 -5.37
N LEU A 61 0.21 -10.53 -4.51
CA LEU A 61 0.19 -11.79 -3.76
C LEU A 61 -0.61 -12.90 -4.46
N ILE A 62 -1.70 -12.55 -5.16
CA ILE A 62 -2.71 -13.50 -5.65
C ILE A 62 -2.55 -13.73 -7.17
N ARG A 63 -2.37 -12.66 -7.97
CA ARG A 63 -2.16 -12.70 -9.43
C ARG A 63 -3.36 -13.17 -10.28
N GLN A 64 -4.48 -13.46 -9.70
CA GLN A 64 -5.72 -13.85 -10.40
C GLN A 64 -6.76 -12.74 -10.14
N ARG A 65 -7.24 -12.10 -11.21
CA ARG A 65 -8.06 -10.88 -11.14
C ARG A 65 -9.34 -11.09 -10.32
N GLU A 66 -10.06 -12.15 -10.62
CA GLU A 66 -11.33 -12.47 -9.98
C GLU A 66 -11.15 -12.69 -8.47
N ILE A 67 -10.07 -13.38 -8.08
CA ILE A 67 -9.75 -13.65 -6.67
C ILE A 67 -9.29 -12.36 -5.97
N VAL A 68 -8.59 -11.48 -6.68
CA VAL A 68 -8.18 -10.17 -6.12
C VAL A 68 -9.39 -9.29 -5.88
N GLU A 69 -10.34 -9.21 -6.81
CA GLU A 69 -11.57 -8.44 -6.69
C GLU A 69 -12.46 -8.97 -5.55
N GLU A 70 -12.61 -10.29 -5.45
CA GLU A 70 -13.30 -10.95 -4.32
C GLU A 70 -12.61 -10.62 -2.99
N ALA A 71 -11.29 -10.78 -2.92
CA ALA A 71 -10.52 -10.52 -1.72
C ALA A 71 -10.56 -9.03 -1.30
N LEU A 72 -10.57 -8.09 -2.27
CA LEU A 72 -10.72 -6.67 -2.01
C LEU A 72 -12.08 -6.38 -1.34
N ASN A 73 -13.16 -6.89 -1.92
CA ASN A 73 -14.49 -6.72 -1.36
C ASN A 73 -14.58 -7.31 0.05
N ASP A 74 -14.02 -8.49 0.25
CA ASP A 74 -13.90 -9.15 1.54
C ASP A 74 -13.15 -8.31 2.58
N VAL A 75 -12.03 -7.67 2.18
CA VAL A 75 -11.26 -6.77 3.05
C VAL A 75 -12.12 -5.58 3.46
N MET A 76 -12.81 -4.94 2.52
CA MET A 76 -13.63 -3.77 2.79
C MET A 76 -14.85 -4.11 3.65
N MET A 77 -15.45 -5.29 3.46
CA MET A 77 -16.50 -5.79 4.36
C MET A 77 -16.00 -5.98 5.80
N VAL A 78 -14.83 -6.60 5.96
CA VAL A 78 -14.21 -6.75 7.30
C VAL A 78 -13.92 -5.38 7.91
N VAL A 79 -13.42 -4.41 7.14
CA VAL A 79 -13.21 -3.04 7.61
C VAL A 79 -14.51 -2.43 8.10
N TRP A 80 -15.61 -2.54 7.33
CA TRP A 80 -16.93 -2.05 7.72
C TRP A 80 -17.45 -2.71 9.01
N GLU A 81 -17.31 -4.02 9.11
CA GLU A 81 -17.83 -4.78 10.26
C GLU A 81 -17.01 -4.55 11.52
N THR A 82 -15.67 -4.42 11.37
CA THR A 82 -14.75 -4.40 12.50
C THR A 82 -14.08 -3.05 12.75
N ALA A 83 -14.59 -1.97 12.15
CA ALA A 83 -14.06 -0.61 12.31
C ALA A 83 -13.84 -0.22 13.80
N ALA A 84 -14.75 -0.63 14.68
CA ALA A 84 -14.65 -0.40 16.12
C ALA A 84 -13.44 -1.08 16.80
N ARG A 85 -12.80 -2.06 16.15
CA ARG A 85 -11.59 -2.72 16.65
C ARG A 85 -10.31 -1.93 16.34
N PHE A 86 -10.39 -0.93 15.46
CA PHE A 86 -9.26 -0.05 15.22
C PHE A 86 -9.01 0.86 16.42
N ASN A 87 -7.90 0.64 17.10
CA ASN A 87 -7.56 1.33 18.35
C ASN A 87 -6.60 2.52 18.18
N GLY A 88 -6.24 2.88 16.94
CA GLY A 88 -5.35 4.01 16.66
C GLY A 88 -3.86 3.78 17.01
N THR A 89 -3.45 2.58 17.42
CA THR A 89 -2.04 2.27 17.75
C THR A 89 -1.14 2.10 16.52
N SER A 90 -1.71 2.14 15.33
CA SER A 90 -1.03 2.11 14.05
C SER A 90 -1.72 3.05 13.07
N ARG A 91 -1.12 3.31 11.91
CA ARG A 91 -1.81 3.99 10.82
C ARG A 91 -3.01 3.14 10.36
N LEU A 92 -4.07 3.80 9.90
CA LEU A 92 -5.26 3.11 9.36
C LEU A 92 -4.89 2.22 8.17
N SER A 93 -4.00 2.69 7.28
CA SER A 93 -3.45 1.90 6.18
C SER A 93 -2.77 0.61 6.65
N THR A 94 -1.98 0.66 7.72
CA THR A 94 -1.31 -0.51 8.30
C THR A 94 -2.33 -1.55 8.80
N TRP A 95 -3.39 -1.10 9.46
CA TRP A 95 -4.46 -1.98 9.95
C TRP A 95 -5.22 -2.64 8.79
N ILE A 96 -5.61 -1.86 7.77
CA ILE A 96 -6.30 -2.36 6.57
C ILE A 96 -5.42 -3.35 5.81
N LEU A 97 -4.11 -3.06 5.63
CA LEU A 97 -3.17 -3.97 4.98
C LEU A 97 -2.95 -5.26 5.78
N GLY A 98 -3.08 -5.24 7.11
CA GLY A 98 -3.09 -6.45 7.93
C GLY A 98 -4.27 -7.35 7.62
N ILE A 99 -5.47 -6.78 7.44
CA ILE A 99 -6.66 -7.51 7.01
C ILE A 99 -6.43 -8.09 5.61
N ALA A 100 -5.91 -7.26 4.68
CA ALA A 100 -5.63 -7.65 3.31
C ALA A 100 -4.62 -8.81 3.23
N HIS A 101 -3.54 -8.76 4.04
CA HIS A 101 -2.56 -9.83 4.11
C HIS A 101 -3.18 -11.18 4.50
N ASN A 102 -3.98 -11.19 5.56
CA ASN A 102 -4.65 -12.40 6.02
C ASN A 102 -5.64 -12.94 4.98
N LYS A 103 -6.37 -12.07 4.28
CA LYS A 103 -7.27 -12.48 3.18
C LYS A 103 -6.49 -13.05 1.99
N ALA A 104 -5.36 -12.42 1.61
CA ALA A 104 -4.50 -12.91 0.56
C ALA A 104 -3.91 -14.31 0.86
N LEU A 105 -3.45 -14.55 2.09
CA LEU A 105 -2.94 -15.86 2.49
C LEU A 105 -4.02 -16.95 2.38
N LYS A 106 -5.25 -16.65 2.83
CA LYS A 106 -6.40 -17.58 2.73
C LYS A 106 -6.79 -17.85 1.27
N ALA A 107 -6.84 -16.82 0.44
CA ALA A 107 -7.15 -16.92 -0.98
C ALA A 107 -6.12 -17.80 -1.71
N ARG A 108 -4.82 -17.58 -1.46
CA ARG A 108 -3.75 -18.40 -2.02
C ARG A 108 -3.80 -19.85 -1.57
N ALA A 109 -4.07 -20.10 -0.27
CA ALA A 109 -4.20 -21.47 0.23
C ALA A 109 -5.40 -22.20 -0.43
N ARG A 110 -6.48 -21.46 -0.75
CA ARG A 110 -7.63 -21.99 -1.48
C ARG A 110 -7.28 -22.27 -2.95
N SER A 111 -6.66 -21.32 -3.64
CA SER A 111 -6.22 -21.46 -5.03
C SER A 111 -5.23 -22.61 -5.20
N ALA A 112 -4.21 -22.71 -4.34
CA ALA A 112 -3.22 -23.78 -4.40
C ALA A 112 -3.83 -25.20 -4.26
N ARG A 113 -4.92 -25.34 -3.51
CA ARG A 113 -5.67 -26.61 -3.43
C ARG A 113 -6.43 -26.89 -4.73
N PHE A 114 -7.02 -25.86 -5.34
CA PHE A 114 -7.76 -25.95 -6.58
C PHE A 114 -6.83 -26.20 -7.79
N ASP A 115 -5.67 -25.52 -7.83
CA ASP A 115 -4.65 -25.69 -8.87
C ASP A 115 -3.94 -27.06 -8.78
N ALA A 116 -3.93 -27.69 -7.61
CA ALA A 116 -3.47 -29.07 -7.45
C ALA A 116 -4.44 -30.07 -8.12
N GLU A 117 -5.72 -29.72 -8.23
CA GLU A 117 -6.74 -30.50 -8.93
C GLU A 117 -6.85 -30.17 -10.44
N LEU A 118 -6.42 -28.95 -10.84
CA LEU A 118 -6.51 -28.43 -12.21
C LEU A 118 -5.14 -27.87 -12.65
N ARG A 119 -4.16 -28.74 -12.93
CA ARG A 119 -2.96 -28.31 -13.65
C ARG A 119 -3.29 -28.10 -15.10
N GLU A 120 -3.54 -26.86 -15.48
CA GLU A 120 -3.32 -26.25 -16.80
C GLU A 120 -4.01 -24.88 -16.89
N THR A 121 -3.27 -23.79 -16.63
CA THR A 121 -3.51 -22.51 -17.33
C THR A 121 -2.38 -21.51 -17.06
N GLU A 122 -1.93 -20.88 -18.13
CA GLU A 122 -0.81 -19.94 -18.22
C GLU A 122 -1.05 -18.60 -17.51
N PRO A 123 0.03 -17.87 -17.10
CA PRO A 123 -0.11 -16.55 -16.47
C PRO A 123 -0.35 -15.46 -17.53
N ASN A 124 -1.53 -14.85 -17.53
CA ASN A 124 -1.82 -13.66 -18.32
C ASN A 124 -1.26 -12.41 -17.63
N GLY A 125 -0.19 -11.86 -18.21
CA GLY A 125 0.33 -10.53 -17.86
C GLY A 125 -0.49 -9.44 -18.57
N VAL A 126 -0.91 -8.42 -17.82
CA VAL A 126 -1.48 -7.19 -18.39
C VAL A 126 -0.34 -6.25 -18.71
N GLU A 127 -0.15 -5.91 -19.98
CA GLU A 127 0.80 -4.90 -20.44
C GLU A 127 0.21 -3.49 -20.39
N PRO A 128 0.97 -2.48 -19.89
CA PRO A 128 0.59 -1.07 -20.00
C PRO A 128 1.21 -0.44 -21.25
N SER A 129 0.39 0.22 -22.06
CA SER A 129 0.77 0.94 -23.29
C SER A 129 1.15 2.42 -23.04
N GLY A 130 2.18 2.94 -23.73
CA GLY A 130 2.58 4.35 -23.75
C GLY A 130 3.92 4.66 -24.42
N PRO A 131 4.35 5.94 -24.68
CA PRO A 131 5.34 6.40 -25.67
C PRO A 131 6.82 6.11 -25.39
N GLU A 132 7.69 6.24 -26.46
CA GLU A 132 9.04 5.64 -26.60
C GLU A 132 10.13 6.01 -25.58
N ASP A 133 10.16 7.21 -25.01
CA ASP A 133 11.14 7.58 -23.97
C ASP A 133 10.85 6.93 -22.59
N ALA A 134 9.65 6.40 -22.45
CA ALA A 134 9.26 5.60 -21.31
C ALA A 134 9.69 4.11 -21.46
N TRP A 135 10.19 3.68 -22.64
CA TRP A 135 10.39 2.25 -22.92
C TRP A 135 11.51 1.63 -22.07
N ALA A 136 12.68 2.24 -22.03
CA ALA A 136 13.80 1.75 -21.20
C ALA A 136 13.46 1.77 -19.69
N TYR A 137 12.75 2.82 -19.24
CA TYR A 137 12.28 2.89 -17.86
C TYR A 137 11.20 1.83 -17.54
N ARG A 138 10.31 1.55 -18.51
CA ARG A 138 9.28 0.51 -18.39
C ARG A 138 9.88 -0.88 -18.43
N GLU A 139 10.86 -1.11 -19.29
CA GLU A 139 11.56 -2.39 -19.36
C GLU A 139 12.28 -2.69 -18.05
N LEU A 140 13.00 -1.71 -17.49
CA LEU A 140 13.62 -1.82 -16.17
C LEU A 140 12.57 -2.03 -15.07
N ALA A 141 11.49 -1.25 -15.08
CA ALA A 141 10.40 -1.38 -14.11
C ALA A 141 9.72 -2.76 -14.21
N SER A 142 9.52 -3.28 -15.43
CA SER A 142 8.96 -4.61 -15.65
C SER A 142 9.91 -5.72 -15.21
N ALA A 143 11.22 -5.57 -15.46
CA ALA A 143 12.24 -6.50 -15.00
C ALA A 143 12.30 -6.55 -13.46
N VAL A 144 12.28 -5.37 -12.80
CA VAL A 144 12.20 -5.28 -11.33
C VAL A 144 10.92 -5.92 -10.81
N ALA A 145 9.78 -5.68 -11.45
CA ALA A 145 8.51 -6.29 -11.07
C ALA A 145 8.58 -7.82 -11.18
N ARG A 146 9.06 -8.36 -12.30
CA ARG A 146 9.25 -9.82 -12.48
C ARG A 146 10.21 -10.40 -11.44
N ALA A 147 11.31 -9.72 -11.16
CA ALA A 147 12.27 -10.16 -10.14
C ALA A 147 11.63 -10.23 -8.74
N ILE A 148 10.83 -9.22 -8.36
CA ILE A 148 10.07 -9.23 -7.10
C ILE A 148 9.05 -10.35 -7.09
N ASP A 149 8.41 -10.62 -8.24
CA ASP A 149 7.40 -11.67 -8.38
C ASP A 149 7.99 -13.08 -8.27
N SER A 150 9.26 -13.26 -8.61
CA SER A 150 9.97 -14.54 -8.43
C SER A 150 10.40 -14.81 -6.99
N LEU A 151 10.27 -13.82 -6.08
CA LEU A 151 10.56 -14.02 -4.67
C LEU A 151 9.54 -14.94 -4.01
N PRO A 152 9.95 -15.74 -3.01
CA PRO A 152 9.01 -16.41 -2.13
C PRO A 152 7.98 -15.41 -1.58
N PRO A 153 6.71 -15.81 -1.44
CA PRO A 153 5.62 -14.91 -1.06
C PRO A 153 5.88 -14.04 0.16
N GLU A 154 6.50 -14.63 1.18
CA GLU A 154 6.82 -13.94 2.43
C GLU A 154 7.92 -12.88 2.26
N GLN A 155 8.88 -13.13 1.37
CA GLN A 155 9.93 -12.17 1.02
C GLN A 155 9.36 -11.05 0.13
N GLY A 156 8.55 -11.42 -0.87
CA GLY A 156 7.85 -10.48 -1.74
C GLY A 156 6.94 -9.53 -0.94
N ALA A 157 6.17 -10.05 0.02
CA ALA A 157 5.32 -9.24 0.90
C ALA A 157 6.13 -8.18 1.68
N VAL A 158 7.27 -8.56 2.27
CA VAL A 158 8.13 -7.63 3.02
C VAL A 158 8.70 -6.56 2.10
N VAL A 159 9.17 -6.92 0.90
CA VAL A 159 9.69 -5.96 -0.10
C VAL A 159 8.60 -4.97 -0.49
N GLN A 160 7.41 -5.45 -0.80
CA GLN A 160 6.30 -4.60 -1.21
C GLN A 160 5.84 -3.64 -0.12
N LEU A 161 5.65 -4.13 1.10
CA LEU A 161 5.25 -3.30 2.23
C LEU A 161 6.31 -2.23 2.55
N THR A 162 7.59 -2.51 2.33
CA THR A 162 8.67 -1.54 2.52
C THR A 162 8.69 -0.48 1.41
N PHE A 163 8.71 -0.90 0.13
CA PHE A 163 9.02 0.00 -0.99
C PHE A 163 7.79 0.63 -1.66
N TYR A 164 6.63 -0.05 -1.64
CA TYR A 164 5.41 0.48 -2.24
C TYR A 164 4.46 1.12 -1.23
N HIS A 165 4.59 0.76 0.05
CA HIS A 165 3.71 1.29 1.11
C HIS A 165 4.48 2.09 2.16
N ASP A 166 5.80 2.24 2.01
CA ASP A 166 6.69 3.02 2.89
C ASP A 166 6.51 2.70 4.37
N LEU A 167 6.36 1.40 4.68
CA LEU A 167 6.14 0.93 6.04
C LEU A 167 7.44 0.58 6.74
N SER A 168 7.54 0.93 8.01
CA SER A 168 8.62 0.51 8.88
C SER A 168 8.57 -1.00 9.15
N TYR A 169 9.71 -1.61 9.46
CA TYR A 169 9.75 -3.03 9.81
C TYR A 169 8.88 -3.40 11.01
N ALA A 170 8.65 -2.46 11.92
CA ALA A 170 7.74 -2.66 13.05
C ALA A 170 6.28 -2.74 12.61
N GLU A 171 5.86 -1.90 11.66
CA GLU A 171 4.52 -1.95 11.05
C GLU A 171 4.35 -3.22 10.21
N ILE A 172 5.36 -3.57 9.40
CA ILE A 172 5.35 -4.81 8.61
C ILE A 172 5.21 -6.03 9.50
N ALA A 173 5.95 -6.09 10.62
CA ALA A 173 5.86 -7.18 11.59
C ALA A 173 4.44 -7.38 12.12
N LYS A 174 3.71 -6.27 12.38
CA LYS A 174 2.29 -6.31 12.78
C LYS A 174 1.39 -6.85 11.65
N ILE A 175 1.63 -6.44 10.40
CA ILE A 175 0.86 -6.88 9.23
C ILE A 175 1.04 -8.37 9.00
N VAL A 176 2.30 -8.83 8.89
CA VAL A 176 2.62 -10.22 8.52
C VAL A 176 2.61 -11.19 9.70
N GLY A 177 2.33 -10.70 10.92
CA GLY A 177 2.18 -11.52 12.12
C GLY A 177 3.47 -12.23 12.55
N CYS A 178 4.65 -11.58 12.40
CA CYS A 178 5.93 -12.19 12.80
C CYS A 178 6.84 -11.17 13.52
N PRO A 179 7.87 -11.62 14.26
CA PRO A 179 8.83 -10.75 14.92
C PRO A 179 9.58 -9.83 13.93
N VAL A 180 9.93 -8.61 14.35
CA VAL A 180 10.69 -7.63 13.54
C VAL A 180 12.00 -8.23 13.01
N ASN A 181 12.69 -9.08 13.78
CA ASN A 181 13.90 -9.73 13.31
C ASN A 181 13.65 -10.71 12.16
N THR A 182 12.49 -11.36 12.13
CA THR A 182 12.05 -12.19 10.99
C THR A 182 11.83 -11.32 9.74
N VAL A 183 11.22 -10.13 9.88
CA VAL A 183 11.08 -9.17 8.77
C VAL A 183 12.45 -8.76 8.22
N LYS A 184 13.41 -8.43 9.11
CA LYS A 184 14.78 -8.08 8.70
C LYS A 184 15.46 -9.23 7.94
N THR A 185 15.32 -10.45 8.41
CA THR A 185 15.90 -11.66 7.77
C THR A 185 15.25 -11.91 6.40
N ARG A 186 13.92 -11.81 6.30
CA ARG A 186 13.19 -11.93 5.03
C ARG A 186 13.64 -10.87 4.03
N MET A 187 13.80 -9.60 4.47
CA MET A 187 14.33 -8.52 3.64
C MET A 187 15.77 -8.78 3.18
N LEU A 188 16.64 -9.26 4.06
CA LEU A 188 18.02 -9.61 3.72
C LEU A 188 18.06 -10.70 2.62
N HIS A 189 17.25 -11.75 2.77
CA HIS A 189 17.18 -12.83 1.79
C HIS A 189 16.58 -12.36 0.47
N ALA A 190 15.55 -11.51 0.51
CA ALA A 190 14.96 -10.90 -0.67
C ALA A 190 16.01 -10.09 -1.46
N ARG A 191 16.74 -9.20 -0.78
CA ARG A 191 17.81 -8.40 -1.40
C ARG A 191 18.90 -9.25 -2.04
N ARG A 192 19.34 -10.32 -1.37
CA ARG A 192 20.34 -11.25 -1.93
C ARG A 192 19.84 -11.95 -3.17
N ARG A 193 18.59 -12.40 -3.19
CA ARG A 193 17.99 -13.03 -4.38
C ARG A 193 17.83 -12.05 -5.53
N LEU A 194 17.34 -10.85 -5.27
CA LEU A 194 17.22 -9.80 -6.29
C LEU A 194 18.58 -9.43 -6.87
N ALA A 195 19.60 -9.24 -6.03
CA ALA A 195 20.96 -8.97 -6.49
C ALA A 195 21.52 -10.08 -7.38
N ALA A 196 21.27 -11.35 -7.04
CA ALA A 196 21.69 -12.49 -7.86
C ALA A 196 20.98 -12.53 -9.22
N LEU A 197 19.69 -12.22 -9.27
CA LEU A 197 18.91 -12.16 -10.50
C LEU A 197 19.41 -11.06 -11.44
N PHE A 198 19.63 -9.84 -10.93
CA PHE A 198 20.15 -8.73 -11.73
C PHE A 198 21.59 -8.96 -12.21
N ALA A 199 22.44 -9.59 -11.37
CA ALA A 199 23.79 -9.96 -11.80
C ALA A 199 23.79 -11.04 -12.91
N ALA A 200 22.81 -11.92 -12.93
CA ALA A 200 22.66 -12.91 -13.99
C ALA A 200 22.13 -12.30 -15.31
N GLU A 201 21.20 -11.33 -15.23
CA GLU A 201 20.71 -10.60 -16.40
C GLU A 201 21.80 -9.71 -17.02
N SER A 202 22.59 -9.00 -16.21
CA SER A 202 23.70 -8.16 -16.69
C SER A 202 24.82 -8.94 -17.41
N LYS A 203 24.91 -10.26 -17.21
CA LYS A 203 25.87 -11.13 -17.92
C LYS A 203 25.33 -11.67 -19.25
N ARG A 204 24.04 -11.47 -19.52
CA ARG A 204 23.37 -11.94 -20.74
C ARG A 204 23.16 -10.85 -21.78
N SER A 205 23.32 -9.59 -21.37
CA SER A 205 23.30 -8.39 -22.23
C SER A 205 24.70 -8.01 -22.67
#